data_00a4fbd1b2cf432d5916d2f7466f868d
#
_entry.id   00a4fbd1b2cf432d5916d2f7466f868d
#
_cell.length_a   1.000
_cell.length_b   1.000
_cell.length_c   1.000
_cell.angle_alpha   90.00
_cell.angle_beta   90.00
_cell.angle_gamma   90.00
#
_symmetry.space_group_name_H-M   'P 1'
#
loop_
_entity.id
_entity.type
_entity.pdbx_description
1 polymer ?
#
loop_
_entity_poly.entity_id
_entity_poly.type
_entity_poly.pdbx_seq_one_letter_code
_entity_poly.pdbx_strand_id
1 'polypeptide(L)'
;VDRRQRQMCIRDSLFNQLVQTEQWQQASVIGLTMSDGLEWETRPIIEQAWKEGKKVAVPKAIKKGSQMDFRQIDSFDQVEAGFAGISEPDPDQTRSLAPEEIDLLVVPGRVFTPEGYRIGFGGGFYDRYLAKFDNPTISLVWQGQLTDNLPTDQYDLPVQELLISQL
;
A
#
# COMPACT_ATOMS: atom_id res chain seq x y z
N VAL A 1 -11.07 9.51 24.88
CA VAL A 1 -11.02 9.53 23.39
C VAL A 1 -11.72 8.31 22.85
N ASP A 2 -12.74 8.49 22.03
CA ASP A 2 -13.46 7.35 21.48
C ASP A 2 -12.65 6.65 20.40
N ARG A 3 -13.12 5.46 19.99
CA ARG A 3 -12.44 4.60 19.02
C ARG A 3 -12.23 5.29 17.68
N ARG A 4 -13.24 6.05 17.22
CA ARG A 4 -13.20 6.74 15.94
C ARG A 4 -12.15 7.85 15.92
N GLN A 5 -12.09 8.65 16.99
CA GLN A 5 -11.09 9.72 17.13
C GLN A 5 -9.68 9.13 17.18
N ARG A 6 -9.50 8.02 17.86
CA ARG A 6 -8.20 7.34 17.93
C ARG A 6 -7.74 6.88 16.54
N GLN A 7 -8.63 6.29 15.76
CA GLN A 7 -8.31 5.86 14.40
C GLN A 7 -7.92 7.05 13.51
N MET A 8 -8.61 8.18 13.64
CA MET A 8 -8.29 9.39 12.88
C MET A 8 -6.91 9.94 13.26
N CYS A 9 -6.58 9.95 14.55
CA CYS A 9 -5.27 10.40 15.02
C CYS A 9 -4.14 9.51 14.54
N ILE A 10 -4.35 8.19 14.55
CA ILE A 10 -3.38 7.22 14.06
C ILE A 10 -3.15 7.44 12.57
N ARG A 11 -4.22 7.55 11.80
CA ARG A 11 -4.14 7.77 10.36
C ARG A 11 -3.40 9.06 10.03
N ASP A 12 -3.71 10.16 10.71
CA ASP A 12 -3.06 11.44 10.49
C ASP A 12 -1.57 11.38 10.83
N SER A 13 -1.22 10.69 11.92
CA SER A 13 0.16 10.49 12.31
C SER A 13 0.94 9.73 11.25
N LEU A 14 0.37 8.64 10.75
CA LEU A 14 1.02 7.80 9.72
C LEU A 14 1.14 8.55 8.40
N PHE A 15 0.11 9.28 8.01
CA PHE A 15 0.14 10.12 6.82
C PHE A 15 1.27 11.16 6.90
N ASN A 16 1.36 11.86 8.03
CA ASN A 16 2.40 12.87 8.22
C ASN A 16 3.80 12.27 8.22
N GLN A 17 3.98 11.09 8.81
CA GLN A 17 5.26 10.40 8.76
C GLN A 17 5.63 10.03 7.32
N LEU A 18 4.67 9.51 6.55
CA LEU A 18 4.91 9.05 5.18
C LEU A 18 5.41 10.19 4.28
N VAL A 19 4.72 11.33 4.29
CA VAL A 19 5.06 12.44 3.39
C VAL A 19 6.36 13.14 3.77
N GLN A 20 6.88 12.87 4.97
CA GLN A 20 8.17 13.41 5.42
C GLN A 20 9.34 12.47 5.13
N THR A 21 9.09 11.25 4.71
CA THR A 21 10.18 10.32 4.37
C THR A 21 10.90 10.78 3.12
N GLU A 22 12.19 10.46 3.06
CA GLU A 22 12.99 10.71 1.87
C GLU A 22 12.45 9.92 0.68
N GLN A 23 12.04 8.69 0.91
CA GLN A 23 11.47 7.82 -0.12
C GLN A 23 10.25 8.45 -0.79
N TRP A 24 9.35 9.04 0.01
CA TRP A 24 8.19 9.75 -0.55
C TRP A 24 8.62 10.99 -1.33
N GLN A 25 9.49 11.81 -0.73
CA GLN A 25 9.88 13.08 -1.34
C GLN A 25 10.61 12.89 -2.67
N GLN A 26 11.40 11.84 -2.79
CA GLN A 26 12.15 11.55 -4.01
C GLN A 26 11.34 10.82 -5.07
N ALA A 27 10.26 10.17 -4.68
CA ALA A 27 9.46 9.38 -5.61
C ALA A 27 8.64 10.26 -6.55
N SER A 28 8.62 9.88 -7.82
CA SER A 28 7.75 10.49 -8.83
C SER A 28 6.48 9.66 -9.04
N VAL A 29 6.55 8.34 -8.82
CA VAL A 29 5.43 7.41 -8.96
C VAL A 29 5.27 6.61 -7.69
N ILE A 30 4.08 6.70 -7.08
CA ILE A 30 3.75 5.98 -5.85
C ILE A 30 2.76 4.86 -6.19
N GLY A 31 3.09 3.64 -5.77
CA GLY A 31 2.18 2.51 -5.87
C GLY A 31 1.54 2.21 -4.51
N LEU A 32 0.24 2.02 -4.48
CA LEU A 32 -0.47 1.65 -3.25
C LEU A 32 -1.84 1.07 -3.59
N THR A 33 -2.42 0.36 -2.63
CA THR A 33 -3.75 -0.22 -2.78
C THR A 33 -4.83 0.82 -2.59
N MET A 34 -5.92 0.71 -3.37
CA MET A 34 -7.16 1.42 -3.07
C MET A 34 -7.82 0.73 -1.89
N SER A 35 -7.75 1.34 -0.71
CA SER A 35 -8.35 0.81 0.51
C SER A 35 -9.52 1.66 0.95
N ASP A 36 -10.72 1.09 0.87
CA ASP A 36 -11.93 1.70 1.38
C ASP A 36 -12.43 0.83 2.52
N GLY A 37 -12.57 1.39 3.71
CA GLY A 37 -13.14 0.67 4.85
C GLY A 37 -12.21 -0.28 5.59
N LEU A 38 -10.94 -0.33 5.24
CA LEU A 38 -9.90 -0.99 6.03
C LEU A 38 -9.34 0.00 7.05
N GLU A 39 -8.37 -0.44 7.87
CA GLU A 39 -7.83 0.39 8.94
C GLU A 39 -7.22 1.70 8.43
N TRP A 40 -6.69 1.69 7.20
CA TRP A 40 -6.10 2.88 6.60
C TRP A 40 -6.78 3.22 5.30
N GLU A 41 -7.38 4.42 5.23
CA GLU A 41 -7.85 4.94 3.96
C GLU A 41 -6.67 5.47 3.16
N THR A 42 -6.57 5.05 1.90
CA THR A 42 -5.48 5.48 1.04
C THR A 42 -5.82 6.70 0.19
N ARG A 43 -7.10 7.06 0.09
CA ARG A 43 -7.50 8.23 -0.72
C ARG A 43 -6.79 9.52 -0.35
N PRO A 44 -6.63 9.91 0.93
CA PRO A 44 -5.89 11.12 1.27
C PRO A 44 -4.43 11.07 0.83
N ILE A 45 -3.82 9.90 0.86
CA ILE A 45 -2.44 9.71 0.39
C ILE A 45 -2.36 9.93 -1.13
N ILE A 46 -3.31 9.37 -1.85
CA ILE A 46 -3.39 9.52 -3.32
C ILE A 46 -3.59 10.98 -3.70
N GLU A 47 -4.52 11.66 -3.02
CA GLU A 47 -4.77 13.08 -3.27
C GLU A 47 -3.55 13.94 -2.99
N GLN A 48 -2.81 13.64 -1.93
CA GLN A 48 -1.58 14.35 -1.60
C GLN A 48 -0.51 14.13 -2.66
N ALA A 49 -0.38 12.90 -3.15
CA ALA A 49 0.56 12.59 -4.22
C ALA A 49 0.25 13.41 -5.47
N TRP A 50 -1.01 13.46 -5.88
CA TRP A 50 -1.42 14.26 -7.04
C TRP A 50 -1.15 15.74 -6.82
N LYS A 51 -1.45 16.24 -5.62
CA LYS A 51 -1.22 17.64 -5.26
C LYS A 51 0.25 18.03 -5.38
N GLU A 52 1.15 17.10 -5.09
CA GLU A 52 2.59 17.30 -5.20
C GLU A 52 3.12 17.03 -6.61
N GLY A 53 2.26 16.74 -7.57
CA GLY A 53 2.66 16.47 -8.95
C GLY A 53 3.16 15.05 -9.19
N LYS A 54 2.94 14.14 -8.25
CA LYS A 54 3.34 12.74 -8.38
C LYS A 54 2.29 11.95 -9.14
N LYS A 55 2.72 10.86 -9.76
CA LYS A 55 1.82 9.88 -10.38
C LYS A 55 1.48 8.80 -9.35
N VAL A 56 0.29 8.22 -9.49
CA VAL A 56 -0.21 7.17 -8.60
C VAL A 56 -0.58 5.95 -9.41
N ALA A 57 -0.16 4.79 -8.94
CA ALA A 57 -0.52 3.51 -9.51
C ALA A 57 -1.22 2.65 -8.45
N VAL A 58 -2.32 2.02 -8.84
CA VAL A 58 -3.09 1.13 -7.98
C VAL A 58 -3.23 -0.25 -8.64
N PRO A 59 -3.34 -1.33 -7.85
CA PRO A 59 -3.30 -2.66 -8.41
C PRO A 59 -4.64 -3.15 -8.89
N LYS A 60 -4.62 -3.84 -10.04
CA LYS A 60 -5.69 -4.70 -10.49
C LYS A 60 -5.28 -6.14 -10.21
N ALA A 61 -6.13 -6.88 -9.51
CA ALA A 61 -5.85 -8.28 -9.20
C ALA A 61 -6.06 -9.14 -10.44
N ILE A 62 -5.10 -10.02 -10.70
CA ILE A 62 -5.20 -11.07 -11.71
C ILE A 62 -5.27 -12.38 -10.96
N LYS A 63 -6.46 -13.00 -10.91
CA LYS A 63 -6.71 -14.17 -10.09
C LYS A 63 -5.80 -15.35 -10.46
N LYS A 64 -5.58 -15.56 -11.73
CA LYS A 64 -4.71 -16.63 -12.18
C LYS A 64 -3.27 -16.32 -11.80
N GLY A 65 -2.71 -17.15 -10.92
CA GLY A 65 -1.35 -16.97 -10.42
C GLY A 65 -1.22 -15.92 -9.32
N SER A 66 -2.32 -15.39 -8.79
CA SER A 66 -2.32 -14.38 -7.72
C SER A 66 -1.38 -13.21 -8.01
N GLN A 67 -1.48 -12.66 -9.21
CA GLN A 67 -0.64 -11.56 -9.67
C GLN A 67 -1.36 -10.22 -9.57
N MET A 68 -0.59 -9.14 -9.57
CA MET A 68 -1.11 -7.78 -9.59
C MET A 68 -0.55 -7.01 -10.77
N ASP A 69 -1.42 -6.22 -11.39
CA ASP A 69 -1.06 -5.29 -12.46
C ASP A 69 -1.30 -3.87 -11.93
N PHE A 70 -0.23 -3.16 -11.61
CA PHE A 70 -0.33 -1.77 -11.16
C PHE A 70 -0.57 -0.86 -12.34
N ARG A 71 -1.61 -0.03 -12.25
CA ARG A 71 -2.04 0.83 -13.34
C ARG A 71 -2.16 2.26 -12.85
N GLN A 72 -1.74 3.20 -13.70
CA GLN A 72 -1.75 4.62 -13.34
C GLN A 72 -3.18 5.17 -13.36
N ILE A 73 -3.55 5.85 -12.28
CA ILE A 73 -4.81 6.60 -12.21
C ILE A 73 -4.52 8.08 -12.04
N ASP A 74 -5.26 8.92 -12.76
CA ASP A 74 -5.17 10.37 -12.66
C ASP A 74 -6.40 10.97 -11.98
N SER A 75 -7.42 10.15 -11.74
CA SER A 75 -8.69 10.53 -11.11
C SER A 75 -9.33 9.29 -10.51
N PHE A 76 -10.11 9.46 -9.45
CA PHE A 76 -10.90 8.37 -8.88
C PHE A 76 -12.01 7.87 -9.80
N ASP A 77 -12.36 8.63 -10.85
CA ASP A 77 -13.31 8.17 -11.86
C ASP A 77 -12.80 6.99 -12.67
N GLN A 78 -11.51 6.71 -12.61
CA GLN A 78 -10.87 5.61 -13.35
C GLN A 78 -10.83 4.30 -12.57
N VAL A 79 -11.47 4.25 -11.40
CA VAL A 79 -11.57 3.02 -10.60
C VAL A 79 -12.99 2.49 -10.64
N GLU A 80 -13.11 1.17 -10.51
CA GLU A 80 -14.39 0.46 -10.54
C GLU A 80 -14.41 -0.63 -9.47
N ALA A 81 -15.58 -1.24 -9.23
CA ALA A 81 -15.67 -2.37 -8.31
C ALA A 81 -14.95 -3.58 -8.94
N GLY A 82 -14.02 -4.15 -8.21
CA GLY A 82 -13.21 -5.25 -8.69
C GLY A 82 -13.36 -6.50 -7.83
N PHE A 83 -12.29 -7.29 -7.83
CA PHE A 83 -12.21 -8.54 -7.09
C PHE A 83 -12.48 -8.33 -5.60
N ALA A 84 -13.36 -9.15 -5.03
CA ALA A 84 -13.74 -9.13 -3.60
C ALA A 84 -14.30 -7.76 -3.14
N GLY A 85 -14.91 -6.99 -4.03
CA GLY A 85 -15.48 -5.70 -3.71
C GLY A 85 -14.48 -4.58 -3.52
N ILE A 86 -13.20 -4.82 -3.77
CA ILE A 86 -12.13 -3.84 -3.67
C ILE A 86 -12.15 -2.97 -4.93
N SER A 87 -12.00 -1.65 -4.77
CA SER A 87 -11.89 -0.76 -5.92
C SER A 87 -10.61 -1.03 -6.69
N GLU A 88 -10.72 -1.19 -8.00
CA GLU A 88 -9.60 -1.48 -8.89
C GLU A 88 -9.59 -0.52 -10.06
N PRO A 89 -8.42 -0.28 -10.70
CA PRO A 89 -8.37 0.57 -11.88
C PRO A 89 -9.08 -0.09 -13.06
N ASP A 90 -9.84 0.71 -13.81
CA ASP A 90 -10.47 0.26 -15.05
C ASP A 90 -9.40 0.11 -16.12
N PRO A 91 -9.16 -1.09 -16.65
CA PRO A 91 -8.10 -1.30 -17.64
C PRO A 91 -8.31 -0.54 -18.93
N ASP A 92 -9.56 -0.19 -19.27
CA ASP A 92 -9.86 0.57 -20.48
C ASP A 92 -9.50 2.06 -20.36
N GLN A 93 -9.33 2.56 -19.14
CA GLN A 93 -9.05 3.99 -18.88
C GLN A 93 -7.65 4.22 -18.32
N THR A 94 -6.89 3.20 -18.04
CA THR A 94 -5.62 3.31 -17.33
C THR A 94 -4.50 2.57 -18.07
N ARG A 95 -3.26 2.98 -17.78
CA ARG A 95 -2.06 2.36 -18.36
C ARG A 95 -1.38 1.47 -17.32
N SER A 96 -1.01 0.28 -17.73
CA SER A 96 -0.20 -0.62 -16.89
C SER A 96 1.22 -0.07 -16.72
N LEU A 97 1.74 -0.15 -15.50
CA LEU A 97 3.12 0.22 -15.19
C LEU A 97 3.91 -1.03 -14.80
N ALA A 98 5.12 -1.12 -15.33
CA ALA A 98 6.06 -2.15 -14.89
C ALA A 98 6.55 -1.85 -13.46
N PRO A 99 6.98 -2.88 -12.69
CA PRO A 99 7.50 -2.63 -11.34
C PRO A 99 8.61 -1.57 -11.30
N GLU A 100 9.47 -1.52 -12.31
CA GLU A 100 10.58 -0.56 -12.39
C GLU A 100 10.10 0.88 -12.51
N GLU A 101 8.88 1.10 -12.97
CA GLU A 101 8.32 2.45 -13.13
C GLU A 101 7.73 3.01 -11.83
N ILE A 102 7.62 2.19 -10.78
CA ILE A 102 7.08 2.59 -9.48
C ILE A 102 8.26 2.86 -8.54
N ASP A 103 8.37 4.09 -8.05
CA ASP A 103 9.52 4.52 -7.25
C ASP A 103 9.37 4.18 -5.76
N LEU A 104 8.15 4.09 -5.28
CA LEU A 104 7.84 3.75 -3.89
C LEU A 104 6.56 2.93 -3.86
N LEU A 105 6.60 1.80 -3.16
CA LEU A 105 5.42 0.97 -2.96
C LEU A 105 5.00 1.02 -1.49
N VAL A 106 3.76 1.44 -1.23
CA VAL A 106 3.16 1.41 0.10
C VAL A 106 2.40 0.09 0.23
N VAL A 107 2.90 -0.79 1.08
CA VAL A 107 2.45 -2.18 1.17
C VAL A 107 1.48 -2.37 2.32
N PRO A 108 0.26 -2.86 2.08
CA PRO A 108 -0.72 -3.12 3.15
C PRO A 108 -0.42 -4.41 3.89
N GLY A 109 -0.99 -4.55 5.08
CA GLY A 109 -0.91 -5.78 5.85
C GLY A 109 -1.78 -5.68 7.09
N ARG A 110 -2.07 -6.83 7.70
CA ARG A 110 -2.88 -6.92 8.93
C ARG A 110 -2.03 -6.96 10.17
N VAL A 111 -0.96 -7.73 10.13
CA VAL A 111 -0.05 -7.95 11.26
C VAL A 111 1.37 -7.91 10.73
N PHE A 112 2.28 -7.32 11.50
CA PHE A 112 3.67 -7.13 11.09
C PHE A 112 4.62 -7.56 12.19
N THR A 113 5.80 -8.06 11.81
CA THR A 113 6.93 -8.15 12.72
C THR A 113 7.79 -6.89 12.61
N PRO A 114 8.59 -6.57 13.63
CA PRO A 114 9.51 -5.43 13.54
C PRO A 114 10.49 -5.51 12.37
N GLU A 115 10.77 -6.71 11.87
CA GLU A 115 11.66 -6.93 10.72
C GLU A 115 10.97 -6.68 9.37
N GLY A 116 9.65 -6.42 9.37
CA GLY A 116 8.92 -6.10 8.15
C GLY A 116 8.18 -7.28 7.51
N TYR A 117 8.20 -8.45 8.12
CA TYR A 117 7.35 -9.56 7.68
C TYR A 117 5.90 -9.29 8.05
N ARG A 118 4.97 -9.81 7.28
CA ARG A 118 3.57 -9.48 7.46
C ARG A 118 2.63 -10.63 7.10
N ILE A 119 1.45 -10.60 7.72
CA ILE A 119 0.28 -11.35 7.26
C ILE A 119 -0.57 -10.35 6.47
N GLY A 120 -0.83 -10.66 5.21
CA GLY A 120 -1.67 -9.85 4.35
C GLY A 120 -3.13 -10.29 4.40
N PHE A 121 -3.86 -10.00 3.34
CA PHE A 121 -5.30 -10.25 3.25
C PHE A 121 -5.63 -11.55 2.51
N GLY A 122 -4.63 -12.42 2.30
CA GLY A 122 -4.77 -13.69 1.63
C GLY A 122 -4.30 -13.66 0.17
N GLY A 123 -4.14 -14.83 -0.44
CA GLY A 123 -3.80 -14.97 -1.84
C GLY A 123 -2.34 -14.78 -2.23
N GLY A 124 -1.50 -14.25 -1.36
CA GLY A 124 -0.07 -14.07 -1.63
C GLY A 124 0.27 -13.05 -2.72
N PHE A 125 -0.63 -12.12 -3.02
CA PHE A 125 -0.44 -11.15 -4.10
C PHE A 125 0.79 -10.28 -3.89
N TYR A 126 0.96 -9.72 -2.69
CA TYR A 126 2.08 -8.83 -2.40
C TYR A 126 3.40 -9.57 -2.29
N ASP A 127 3.41 -10.78 -1.73
CA ASP A 127 4.66 -11.56 -1.66
C ASP A 127 5.16 -11.89 -3.07
N ARG A 128 4.27 -12.22 -3.99
CA ARG A 128 4.65 -12.45 -5.38
C ARG A 128 5.11 -11.18 -6.07
N TYR A 129 4.43 -10.07 -5.81
CA TYR A 129 4.82 -8.79 -6.41
C TYR A 129 6.17 -8.31 -5.88
N LEU A 130 6.40 -8.42 -4.57
CA LEU A 130 7.66 -8.01 -3.95
C LEU A 130 8.86 -8.81 -4.48
N ALA A 131 8.66 -10.03 -4.93
CA ALA A 131 9.73 -10.85 -5.51
C ALA A 131 10.32 -10.23 -6.78
N LYS A 132 9.59 -9.35 -7.44
CA LYS A 132 10.03 -8.68 -8.68
C LYS A 132 10.11 -7.16 -8.54
N PHE A 133 10.06 -6.64 -7.31
CA PHE A 133 10.06 -5.21 -7.04
C PHE A 133 11.34 -4.82 -6.30
N ASP A 134 12.17 -3.98 -6.92
CA ASP A 134 13.49 -3.64 -6.39
C ASP A 134 13.57 -2.24 -5.77
N ASN A 135 12.53 -1.44 -5.87
CA ASN A 135 12.51 -0.08 -5.34
C ASN A 135 12.04 -0.05 -3.88
N PRO A 136 12.12 1.09 -3.19
CA PRO A 136 11.74 1.19 -1.79
C PRO A 136 10.30 0.76 -1.50
N THR A 137 10.13 0.10 -0.35
CA THR A 137 8.83 -0.33 0.17
C THR A 137 8.64 0.21 1.58
N ILE A 138 7.43 0.68 1.87
CA ILE A 138 7.05 1.20 3.18
C ILE A 138 5.69 0.63 3.55
N SER A 139 5.49 0.26 4.81
CA SER A 139 4.17 -0.04 5.35
C SER A 139 3.81 0.91 6.47
N LEU A 140 2.53 1.28 6.52
CA LEU A 140 1.97 2.11 7.58
C LEU A 140 1.36 1.18 8.63
N VAL A 141 1.86 1.26 9.85
CA VAL A 141 1.57 0.27 10.90
C VAL A 141 1.12 0.98 12.18
N TRP A 142 -0.05 0.58 12.68
CA TRP A 142 -0.43 0.93 14.03
C TRP A 142 0.24 -0.06 15.01
N GLN A 143 0.64 0.44 16.17
CA GLN A 143 1.34 -0.39 17.16
C GLN A 143 0.61 -1.69 17.48
N GLY A 144 -0.73 -1.67 17.51
CA GLY A 144 -1.54 -2.87 17.75
C GLY A 144 -1.44 -3.94 16.67
N GLN A 145 -0.86 -3.63 15.52
CA GLN A 145 -0.62 -4.59 14.43
C GLN A 145 0.73 -5.30 14.55
N LEU A 146 1.56 -4.92 15.52
CA LEU A 146 2.88 -5.51 15.69
C LEU A 146 2.80 -6.80 16.51
N THR A 147 3.59 -7.78 16.11
CA THR A 147 3.82 -9.02 16.86
C THR A 147 5.29 -9.41 16.74
N ASP A 148 5.81 -10.08 17.74
CA ASP A 148 7.23 -10.49 17.73
C ASP A 148 7.46 -11.71 16.84
N ASN A 149 6.44 -12.54 16.66
CA ASN A 149 6.58 -13.82 15.96
C ASN A 149 5.45 -14.02 14.95
N LEU A 150 5.83 -14.23 13.70
CA LEU A 150 4.94 -14.75 12.67
C LEU A 150 5.57 -15.98 12.05
N PRO A 151 4.76 -17.02 11.71
CA PRO A 151 5.28 -18.10 10.89
C PRO A 151 5.64 -17.52 9.52
N THR A 152 6.91 -17.64 9.15
CA THR A 152 7.42 -17.21 7.85
C THR A 152 7.99 -18.41 7.12
N ASP A 153 7.96 -18.38 5.80
CA ASP A 153 8.63 -19.38 4.98
C ASP A 153 9.63 -18.69 4.04
N GLN A 154 10.31 -19.50 3.23
CA GLN A 154 11.39 -19.01 2.37
C GLN A 154 10.92 -18.06 1.26
N TYR A 155 9.62 -18.00 0.99
CA TYR A 155 9.03 -17.12 -0.05
C TYR A 155 8.51 -15.81 0.51
N ASP A 156 8.44 -15.67 1.83
CA ASP A 156 7.99 -14.45 2.47
C ASP A 156 9.07 -13.38 2.36
N LEU A 157 8.69 -12.19 1.90
CA LEU A 157 9.62 -11.07 1.73
C LEU A 157 9.21 -9.93 2.65
N PRO A 158 10.17 -9.39 3.41
CA PRO A 158 9.87 -8.27 4.31
C PRO A 158 9.74 -6.96 3.56
N VAL A 159 8.94 -6.05 4.12
CA VAL A 159 8.91 -4.65 3.72
C VAL A 159 10.16 -3.97 4.29
N GLN A 160 10.75 -3.06 3.53
CA GLN A 160 12.01 -2.44 3.92
C GLN A 160 11.89 -1.50 5.11
N GLU A 161 10.77 -0.78 5.23
CA GLU A 161 10.57 0.18 6.30
C GLU A 161 9.15 0.15 6.82
N LEU A 162 9.00 0.20 8.14
CA LEU A 162 7.71 0.35 8.82
C LEU A 162 7.64 1.75 9.42
N LEU A 163 6.55 2.47 9.14
CA LEU A 163 6.21 3.69 9.85
C LEU A 163 5.17 3.33 10.89
N ILE A 164 5.48 3.57 12.15
CA ILE A 164 4.67 3.07 13.27
C ILE A 164 4.06 4.23 14.01
N SER A 165 2.75 4.17 14.23
CA SER A 165 2.04 5.10 15.09
C SER A 165 1.92 4.52 16.48
N GLN A 166 2.29 5.32 17.48
CA GLN A 166 2.24 4.95 18.90
C GLN A 166 0.88 5.24 19.55
N LEU A 167 -0.02 5.86 18.85
CA LEU A 167 -1.31 6.29 19.38
C LEU A 167 -2.31 5.15 19.60
#